data_64e86d9bfdabec4b82ae422380e0baba
#
_entry.id   64e86d9bfdabec4b82ae422380e0baba
#
_cell.length_a   1.000
_cell.length_b   1.000
_cell.length_c   1.000
_cell.angle_alpha   90.00
_cell.angle_beta   90.00
_cell.angle_gamma   90.00
#
_symmetry.space_group_name_H-M   'P 1'
#
loop_
_entity.id
_entity.type
_entity.pdbx_description
1 polymer ?
#
loop_
_entity_poly.entity_id
_entity_poly.type
_entity_poly.pdbx_seq_one_letter_code
_entity_poly.pdbx_strand_id
1 'polypeptide(L)'
;MKNPFLDFKNVTLTDKEIPLDRMVRKHRYVMDALMAAFHCLAQDRVKELCRLLDHGMRFNMYKSWLPGIEMPKLLESTLTNAEAVYQSSLGLIPTVEYTSNDIEELCAFYQLSKEADFEKFGPMGIYLSALINASKEQYFELNLHNPQSRLHFLGYRLEEGKHLSVHGDVGHFTGAGLRGGYLKIAGSTGSWCGADMTSGRIEITGDALSKTGVLMKGGQIQVNGRIHETAKCRSGGQIQSRYDI
;
A
#
# COMPACT_ATOMS: atom_id res chain seq x y z
N MET A 1 -22.74 -5.73 -24.47
CA MET A 1 -21.89 -4.53 -24.41
C MET A 1 -20.59 -4.86 -25.13
N LYS A 2 -20.18 -4.07 -26.14
CA LYS A 2 -18.89 -4.26 -26.80
C LYS A 2 -17.81 -3.81 -25.82
N ASN A 3 -16.79 -4.64 -25.65
CA ASN A 3 -15.63 -4.30 -24.82
C ASN A 3 -14.92 -3.10 -25.46
N PRO A 4 -14.88 -1.91 -24.83
CA PRO A 4 -14.28 -0.71 -25.43
C PRO A 4 -12.77 -0.85 -25.62
N PHE A 5 -12.13 -1.89 -25.06
CA PHE A 5 -10.69 -2.13 -25.14
C PHE A 5 -10.27 -2.97 -26.37
N LEU A 6 -11.21 -3.51 -27.15
CA LEU A 6 -10.89 -4.28 -28.37
C LEU A 6 -10.55 -3.42 -29.56
N ASP A 7 -10.90 -2.13 -29.56
CA ASP A 7 -10.64 -1.24 -30.69
C ASP A 7 -9.21 -0.68 -30.73
N PHE A 8 -8.40 -0.88 -29.66
CA PHE A 8 -7.01 -0.38 -29.62
C PHE A 8 -6.00 -1.20 -30.42
N LYS A 9 -6.34 -2.42 -30.85
CA LYS A 9 -5.43 -3.26 -31.63
C LYS A 9 -5.11 -2.73 -33.03
N ASN A 10 -5.88 -1.77 -33.56
CA ASN A 10 -5.77 -1.29 -34.91
C ASN A 10 -5.46 0.21 -35.01
N VAL A 11 -4.97 0.85 -33.98
CA VAL A 11 -4.52 2.24 -34.06
C VAL A 11 -3.13 2.26 -34.70
N THR A 12 -3.06 2.26 -36.01
CA THR A 12 -1.86 2.65 -36.74
C THR A 12 -1.64 4.14 -36.52
N LEU A 13 -0.60 4.49 -35.76
CA LEU A 13 -0.15 5.87 -35.61
C LEU A 13 0.30 6.37 -36.95
N THR A 14 -0.39 7.38 -37.50
CA THR A 14 0.03 8.02 -38.75
C THR A 14 1.16 9.01 -38.47
N ASP A 15 2.11 9.15 -39.39
CA ASP A 15 3.27 10.05 -39.27
C ASP A 15 2.94 11.56 -39.10
N LYS A 16 1.65 11.89 -39.05
CA LYS A 16 1.13 13.25 -38.86
C LYS A 16 0.70 13.60 -37.46
N GLU A 17 0.84 12.69 -36.50
CA GLU A 17 0.47 12.98 -35.10
C GLU A 17 1.47 13.94 -34.45
N ILE A 18 0.95 15.00 -33.85
CA ILE A 18 1.78 15.92 -33.07
C ILE A 18 2.33 15.15 -31.83
N PRO A 19 3.57 15.48 -31.42
CA PRO A 19 4.21 14.76 -30.27
C PRO A 19 3.35 14.70 -29.00
N LEU A 20 2.57 15.75 -28.74
CA LEU A 20 1.67 15.83 -27.59
C LEU A 20 0.55 14.78 -27.63
N ASP A 21 -0.11 14.62 -28.79
CA ASP A 21 -1.18 13.61 -28.96
C ASP A 21 -0.65 12.19 -28.74
N ARG A 22 0.55 11.94 -29.19
CA ARG A 22 1.22 10.64 -28.99
C ARG A 22 1.52 10.38 -27.52
N MET A 23 1.97 11.40 -26.79
CA MET A 23 2.21 11.30 -25.34
C MET A 23 0.92 11.04 -24.57
N VAL A 24 -0.15 11.78 -24.86
CA VAL A 24 -1.46 11.62 -24.22
C VAL A 24 -2.03 10.22 -24.47
N ARG A 25 -1.93 9.70 -25.69
CA ARG A 25 -2.41 8.34 -26.00
C ARG A 25 -1.59 7.25 -25.29
N LYS A 26 -0.27 7.39 -25.24
CA LYS A 26 0.61 6.47 -24.52
C LYS A 26 0.26 6.45 -23.06
N HIS A 27 0.11 7.60 -22.45
CA HIS A 27 -0.25 7.74 -21.04
C HIS A 27 -1.60 7.08 -20.73
N ARG A 28 -2.64 7.38 -21.51
CA ARG A 28 -3.96 6.76 -21.36
C ARG A 28 -3.89 5.22 -21.45
N TYR A 29 -3.13 4.71 -22.40
CA TYR A 29 -2.92 3.26 -22.54
C TYR A 29 -2.27 2.65 -21.31
N VAL A 30 -1.27 3.31 -20.70
CA VAL A 30 -0.63 2.86 -19.46
C VAL A 30 -1.63 2.81 -18.34
N MET A 31 -2.41 3.88 -18.13
CA MET A 31 -3.42 3.94 -17.06
C MET A 31 -4.49 2.85 -17.21
N ASP A 32 -5.01 2.64 -18.44
CA ASP A 32 -5.98 1.59 -18.72
C ASP A 32 -5.41 0.19 -18.44
N ALA A 33 -4.13 -0.06 -18.74
CA ALA A 33 -3.47 -1.31 -18.47
C ALA A 33 -3.26 -1.56 -16.96
N LEU A 34 -2.85 -0.53 -16.20
CA LEU A 34 -2.69 -0.60 -14.74
C LEU A 34 -4.01 -0.86 -14.04
N MET A 35 -5.08 -0.17 -14.44
CA MET A 35 -6.42 -0.37 -13.90
C MET A 35 -6.99 -1.75 -14.23
N ALA A 36 -6.82 -2.22 -15.47
CA ALA A 36 -7.26 -3.55 -15.86
C ALA A 36 -6.56 -4.65 -15.05
N ALA A 37 -5.26 -4.52 -14.82
CA ALA A 37 -4.50 -5.44 -13.98
C ALA A 37 -5.01 -5.45 -12.53
N PHE A 38 -5.28 -4.28 -11.95
CA PHE A 38 -5.85 -4.16 -10.62
C PHE A 38 -7.22 -4.86 -10.50
N HIS A 39 -8.11 -4.69 -11.48
CA HIS A 39 -9.43 -5.34 -11.48
C HIS A 39 -9.35 -6.87 -11.65
N CYS A 40 -8.22 -7.40 -12.15
CA CYS A 40 -7.98 -8.83 -12.27
C CYS A 40 -7.45 -9.49 -10.99
N LEU A 41 -7.23 -8.74 -9.91
CA LEU A 41 -6.78 -9.32 -8.65
C LEU A 41 -7.78 -10.35 -8.11
N ALA A 42 -7.24 -11.41 -7.50
CA ALA A 42 -8.01 -12.54 -6.99
C ALA A 42 -9.03 -12.09 -5.92
N GLN A 43 -10.28 -11.94 -6.32
CA GLN A 43 -11.37 -11.39 -5.51
C GLN A 43 -11.57 -12.13 -4.18
N ASP A 44 -11.40 -13.45 -4.16
CA ASP A 44 -11.59 -14.24 -2.93
C ASP A 44 -10.53 -13.92 -1.88
N ARG A 45 -9.26 -13.76 -2.30
CA ARG A 45 -8.16 -13.37 -1.40
C ARG A 45 -8.31 -11.95 -0.89
N VAL A 46 -8.75 -11.06 -1.75
CA VAL A 46 -9.07 -9.67 -1.40
C VAL A 46 -10.19 -9.61 -0.36
N LYS A 47 -11.29 -10.31 -0.57
CA LYS A 47 -12.42 -10.39 0.38
C LYS A 47 -11.97 -10.94 1.73
N GLU A 48 -11.17 -12.00 1.75
CA GLU A 48 -10.66 -12.57 2.99
C GLU A 48 -9.73 -11.60 3.71
N LEU A 49 -8.86 -10.90 2.99
CA LEU A 49 -8.01 -9.86 3.59
C LEU A 49 -8.85 -8.74 4.20
N CYS A 50 -9.87 -8.27 3.49
CA CYS A 50 -10.80 -7.25 3.99
C CYS A 50 -11.51 -7.72 5.27
N ARG A 51 -12.01 -8.96 5.30
CA ARG A 51 -12.64 -9.56 6.47
C ARG A 51 -11.70 -9.63 7.67
N LEU A 52 -10.44 -10.02 7.45
CA LEU A 52 -9.43 -10.11 8.51
C LEU A 52 -9.06 -8.72 9.06
N LEU A 53 -8.96 -7.71 8.20
CA LEU A 53 -8.70 -6.33 8.61
C LEU A 53 -9.86 -5.77 9.45
N ASP A 54 -11.10 -5.95 9.01
CA ASP A 54 -12.29 -5.52 9.77
C ASP A 54 -12.33 -6.21 11.14
N HIS A 55 -12.06 -7.50 11.18
CA HIS A 55 -12.00 -8.26 12.43
C HIS A 55 -10.88 -7.76 13.35
N GLY A 56 -9.69 -7.51 12.80
CA GLY A 56 -8.55 -6.97 13.54
C GLY A 56 -8.82 -5.58 14.11
N MET A 57 -9.50 -4.72 13.35
CA MET A 57 -9.88 -3.39 13.82
C MET A 57 -10.91 -3.43 14.95
N ARG A 58 -11.94 -4.26 14.81
CA ARG A 58 -12.94 -4.45 15.86
C ARG A 58 -12.32 -5.01 17.12
N PHE A 59 -11.41 -5.98 16.99
CA PHE A 59 -10.67 -6.54 18.11
C PHE A 59 -9.84 -5.47 18.84
N ASN A 60 -9.15 -4.60 18.11
CA ASN A 60 -8.34 -3.54 18.70
C ASN A 60 -9.20 -2.47 19.42
N MET A 61 -10.41 -2.20 18.91
CA MET A 61 -11.40 -1.33 19.58
C MET A 61 -12.02 -1.94 20.84
N TYR A 62 -12.19 -3.27 20.89
CA TYR A 62 -12.91 -3.96 21.96
C TYR A 62 -12.02 -4.87 22.81
N LYS A 63 -10.73 -4.58 22.91
CA LYS A 63 -9.69 -5.38 23.57
C LYS A 63 -10.03 -5.83 25.01
N SER A 64 -10.98 -5.19 25.65
CA SER A 64 -11.41 -5.52 27.02
C SER A 64 -12.51 -6.61 27.11
N TRP A 65 -13.10 -7.06 25.98
CA TRP A 65 -14.35 -7.81 26.02
C TRP A 65 -14.34 -9.22 25.43
N LEU A 66 -13.29 -9.66 24.73
CA LEU A 66 -13.29 -10.99 24.09
C LEU A 66 -12.13 -11.86 24.60
N PRO A 67 -12.35 -12.66 25.65
CA PRO A 67 -11.42 -13.74 26.01
C PRO A 67 -11.48 -14.83 24.93
N GLY A 68 -10.32 -15.21 24.40
CA GLY A 68 -10.19 -16.39 23.51
C GLY A 68 -9.80 -16.13 22.06
N ILE A 69 -9.72 -14.88 21.57
CA ILE A 69 -9.16 -14.62 20.23
C ILE A 69 -7.64 -14.50 20.36
N GLU A 70 -6.94 -15.46 19.79
CA GLU A 70 -5.48 -15.47 19.72
C GLU A 70 -5.00 -14.45 18.68
N MET A 71 -4.63 -13.25 19.12
CA MET A 71 -4.04 -12.20 18.29
C MET A 71 -2.92 -12.68 17.34
N PRO A 72 -2.03 -13.58 17.77
CA PRO A 72 -1.00 -14.11 16.86
C PRO A 72 -1.57 -14.77 15.62
N LYS A 73 -2.62 -15.58 15.76
CA LYS A 73 -3.25 -16.27 14.61
C LYS A 73 -3.95 -15.31 13.63
N LEU A 74 -4.64 -14.28 14.16
CA LEU A 74 -5.28 -13.27 13.32
C LEU A 74 -4.23 -12.47 12.54
N LEU A 75 -3.16 -12.06 13.19
CA LEU A 75 -2.06 -11.34 12.57
C LEU A 75 -1.36 -12.19 11.49
N GLU A 76 -1.06 -13.44 11.78
CA GLU A 76 -0.45 -14.39 10.85
C GLU A 76 -1.36 -14.61 9.62
N SER A 77 -2.65 -14.84 9.84
CA SER A 77 -3.63 -14.98 8.75
C SER A 77 -3.71 -13.72 7.89
N THR A 78 -3.68 -12.54 8.52
CA THR A 78 -3.72 -11.25 7.81
C THR A 78 -2.48 -11.06 6.93
N LEU A 79 -1.28 -11.31 7.47
CA LEU A 79 -0.03 -11.20 6.72
C LEU A 79 0.07 -12.24 5.61
N THR A 80 -0.41 -13.47 5.84
CA THR A 80 -0.44 -14.53 4.83
C THR A 80 -1.35 -14.17 3.65
N ASN A 81 -2.53 -13.61 3.92
CA ASN A 81 -3.41 -13.16 2.85
C ASN A 81 -2.89 -11.90 2.14
N ALA A 82 -2.28 -10.97 2.87
CA ALA A 82 -1.60 -9.82 2.26
C ALA A 82 -0.48 -10.27 1.31
N GLU A 83 0.30 -11.28 1.70
CA GLU A 83 1.32 -11.89 0.85
C GLU A 83 0.74 -12.51 -0.40
N ALA A 84 -0.35 -13.26 -0.29
CA ALA A 84 -1.01 -13.87 -1.45
C ALA A 84 -1.54 -12.80 -2.43
N VAL A 85 -2.10 -11.69 -1.93
CA VAL A 85 -2.52 -10.56 -2.74
C VAL A 85 -1.32 -9.88 -3.40
N TYR A 86 -0.22 -9.70 -2.67
CA TYR A 86 1.00 -9.10 -3.21
C TYR A 86 1.61 -9.94 -4.34
N GLN A 87 1.70 -11.26 -4.16
CA GLN A 87 2.20 -12.17 -5.21
C GLN A 87 1.28 -12.18 -6.44
N SER A 88 -0.03 -12.15 -6.24
CA SER A 88 -1.00 -11.99 -7.33
C SER A 88 -0.81 -10.65 -8.05
N SER A 89 -0.56 -9.57 -7.30
CA SER A 89 -0.27 -8.25 -7.86
C SER A 89 0.97 -8.26 -8.74
N LEU A 90 2.06 -8.87 -8.28
CA LEU A 90 3.30 -9.00 -9.06
C LEU A 90 3.07 -9.79 -10.37
N GLY A 91 2.27 -10.86 -10.32
CA GLY A 91 1.93 -11.67 -11.49
C GLY A 91 1.03 -10.95 -12.52
N LEU A 92 0.38 -9.87 -12.11
CA LEU A 92 -0.53 -9.07 -12.95
C LEU A 92 0.09 -7.74 -13.41
N ILE A 93 1.33 -7.44 -13.01
CA ILE A 93 2.00 -6.22 -13.48
C ILE A 93 2.09 -6.25 -15.01
N PRO A 94 1.51 -5.25 -15.70
CA PRO A 94 1.49 -5.24 -17.16
C PRO A 94 2.92 -5.09 -17.71
N THR A 95 3.16 -5.67 -18.88
CA THR A 95 4.44 -5.52 -19.62
C THR A 95 4.66 -4.11 -20.17
N VAL A 96 3.74 -3.21 -19.92
CA VAL A 96 3.82 -1.81 -20.34
C VAL A 96 4.81 -1.07 -19.45
N GLU A 97 5.68 -0.28 -20.03
CA GLU A 97 6.53 0.63 -19.25
C GLU A 97 5.70 1.73 -18.61
N TYR A 98 5.82 1.86 -17.29
CA TYR A 98 5.18 2.88 -16.48
C TYR A 98 6.23 3.59 -15.62
N THR A 99 5.89 4.78 -15.15
CA THR A 99 6.72 5.69 -14.37
C THR A 99 6.16 5.89 -12.96
N SER A 100 6.93 6.55 -12.10
CA SER A 100 6.45 6.99 -10.78
C SER A 100 5.24 7.91 -10.88
N ASN A 101 5.19 8.75 -11.92
CA ASN A 101 4.05 9.64 -12.17
C ASN A 101 2.76 8.86 -12.53
N ASP A 102 2.88 7.79 -13.32
CA ASP A 102 1.72 6.93 -13.64
C ASP A 102 1.18 6.23 -12.36
N ILE A 103 2.07 5.88 -11.42
CA ILE A 103 1.67 5.30 -10.12
C ILE A 103 0.96 6.35 -9.25
N GLU A 104 1.45 7.59 -9.21
CA GLU A 104 0.81 8.70 -8.49
C GLU A 104 -0.59 8.98 -9.05
N GLU A 105 -0.72 9.08 -10.38
CA GLU A 105 -2.01 9.29 -11.03
C GLU A 105 -2.99 8.15 -10.80
N LEU A 106 -2.52 6.90 -10.83
CA LEU A 106 -3.34 5.73 -10.47
C LEU A 106 -3.87 5.85 -9.04
N CYS A 107 -3.00 6.25 -8.11
CA CYS A 107 -3.37 6.47 -6.72
C CYS A 107 -4.41 7.59 -6.58
N ALA A 108 -4.21 8.72 -7.27
CA ALA A 108 -5.13 9.85 -7.27
C ALA A 108 -6.49 9.48 -7.89
N PHE A 109 -6.50 8.82 -9.03
CA PHE A 109 -7.72 8.34 -9.70
C PHE A 109 -8.53 7.43 -8.78
N TYR A 110 -7.87 6.49 -8.11
CA TYR A 110 -8.49 5.58 -7.18
C TYR A 110 -9.15 6.32 -6.01
N GLN A 111 -8.51 7.33 -5.43
CA GLN A 111 -9.05 8.12 -4.33
C GLN A 111 -10.29 8.96 -4.72
N LEU A 112 -10.45 9.27 -6.00
CA LEU A 112 -11.58 10.03 -6.54
C LEU A 112 -12.73 9.14 -6.98
N SER A 113 -12.51 7.83 -7.14
CA SER A 113 -13.54 6.92 -7.61
C SER A 113 -14.60 6.67 -6.53
N LYS A 114 -15.88 6.56 -6.96
CA LYS A 114 -16.99 6.25 -6.05
C LYS A 114 -17.03 4.77 -5.62
N GLU A 115 -16.22 3.94 -6.24
CA GLU A 115 -16.06 2.52 -5.89
C GLU A 115 -15.27 2.31 -4.59
N ALA A 116 -14.89 3.42 -3.96
CA ALA A 116 -14.16 3.53 -2.72
C ALA A 116 -14.73 2.74 -1.52
N ASP A 117 -15.96 2.25 -1.55
CA ASP A 117 -16.51 1.43 -0.44
C ASP A 117 -15.90 0.01 -0.33
N PHE A 118 -15.40 -0.55 -1.42
CA PHE A 118 -14.60 -1.77 -1.40
C PHE A 118 -13.23 -1.56 -0.75
N GLU A 119 -12.89 -0.38 -0.45
CA GLU A 119 -11.60 0.24 -0.30
C GLU A 119 -11.21 0.60 1.12
N LYS A 120 -12.11 0.65 2.05
CA LYS A 120 -11.74 0.83 3.46
C LYS A 120 -10.70 -0.18 3.89
N PHE A 121 -10.58 -1.28 3.12
CA PHE A 121 -9.73 -2.42 3.40
C PHE A 121 -9.07 -2.99 2.14
N GLY A 122 -9.05 -2.25 1.03
CA GLY A 122 -8.75 -2.76 -0.29
C GLY A 122 -7.27 -3.06 -0.56
N PRO A 123 -7.01 -3.82 -1.62
CA PRO A 123 -5.67 -4.22 -2.01
C PRO A 123 -4.89 -3.11 -2.72
N MET A 124 -5.45 -1.91 -2.93
CA MET A 124 -4.77 -0.85 -3.67
C MET A 124 -3.41 -0.50 -3.07
N GLY A 125 -3.29 -0.40 -1.75
CA GLY A 125 -1.99 -0.14 -1.12
C GLY A 125 -0.98 -1.26 -1.37
N ILE A 126 -1.42 -2.53 -1.44
CA ILE A 126 -0.57 -3.67 -1.80
C ILE A 126 -0.20 -3.61 -3.29
N TYR A 127 -1.18 -3.32 -4.16
CA TYR A 127 -0.95 -3.23 -5.60
C TYR A 127 0.02 -2.09 -5.96
N LEU A 128 -0.16 -0.90 -5.39
CA LEU A 128 0.79 0.21 -5.55
C LEU A 128 2.18 -0.18 -5.06
N SER A 129 2.29 -0.89 -3.94
CA SER A 129 3.57 -1.35 -3.42
C SER A 129 4.25 -2.36 -4.36
N ALA A 130 3.47 -3.24 -5.00
CA ALA A 130 3.98 -4.17 -6.00
C ALA A 130 4.49 -3.43 -7.25
N LEU A 131 3.76 -2.42 -7.74
CA LEU A 131 4.20 -1.57 -8.85
C LEU A 131 5.49 -0.82 -8.51
N ILE A 132 5.58 -0.23 -7.32
CA ILE A 132 6.77 0.48 -6.84
C ILE A 132 7.99 -0.46 -6.81
N ASN A 133 7.84 -1.64 -6.24
CA ASN A 133 8.94 -2.61 -6.15
C ASN A 133 9.38 -3.12 -7.53
N ALA A 134 8.45 -3.35 -8.45
CA ALA A 134 8.75 -3.82 -9.81
C ALA A 134 9.25 -2.74 -10.76
N SER A 135 9.04 -1.46 -10.45
CA SER A 135 9.53 -0.34 -11.27
C SER A 135 11.06 -0.29 -11.27
N LYS A 136 11.63 0.23 -12.36
CA LYS A 136 13.08 0.55 -12.45
C LYS A 136 13.44 1.82 -11.69
N GLU A 137 12.48 2.68 -11.40
CA GLU A 137 12.68 3.93 -10.67
C GLU A 137 12.89 3.67 -9.17
N GLN A 138 13.51 4.62 -8.51
CA GLN A 138 13.86 4.52 -7.08
C GLN A 138 13.01 5.45 -6.21
N TYR A 139 12.52 6.57 -6.75
CA TYR A 139 11.85 7.61 -5.99
C TYR A 139 10.39 7.72 -6.42
N PHE A 140 9.51 7.68 -5.43
CA PHE A 140 8.06 7.72 -5.61
C PHE A 140 7.45 8.71 -4.63
N GLU A 141 6.48 9.46 -5.10
CA GLU A 141 5.72 10.39 -4.29
C GLU A 141 4.22 10.13 -4.50
N LEU A 142 3.46 10.05 -3.41
CA LEU A 142 2.02 9.84 -3.45
C LEU A 142 1.32 10.90 -2.61
N ASN A 143 0.33 11.56 -3.21
CA ASN A 143 -0.50 12.55 -2.55
C ASN A 143 -1.85 11.95 -2.19
N LEU A 144 -2.13 11.81 -0.89
CA LEU A 144 -3.40 11.30 -0.37
C LEU A 144 -4.32 12.47 0.01
N HIS A 145 -5.21 12.82 -0.91
CA HIS A 145 -6.10 13.98 -0.76
C HIS A 145 -7.39 13.66 0.02
N ASN A 146 -7.79 12.39 0.08
CA ASN A 146 -9.02 11.98 0.72
C ASN A 146 -8.77 11.39 2.11
N PRO A 147 -9.05 12.13 3.20
CA PRO A 147 -8.80 11.65 4.56
C PRO A 147 -9.69 10.45 4.96
N GLN A 148 -10.75 10.16 4.20
CA GLN A 148 -11.63 9.02 4.44
C GLN A 148 -11.14 7.74 3.74
N SER A 149 -10.32 7.88 2.70
CA SER A 149 -9.80 6.77 1.88
C SER A 149 -8.35 6.44 2.27
N ARG A 150 -8.17 5.82 3.44
CA ARG A 150 -6.85 5.44 3.93
C ARG A 150 -6.38 4.15 3.26
N LEU A 151 -5.25 4.21 2.56
CA LEU A 151 -4.63 3.05 1.94
C LEU A 151 -3.96 2.15 2.98
N HIS A 152 -4.49 0.94 3.14
CA HIS A 152 -3.88 -0.09 3.98
C HIS A 152 -2.72 -0.78 3.24
N PHE A 153 -1.72 -1.27 3.97
CA PHE A 153 -0.54 -1.96 3.44
C PHE A 153 0.30 -1.15 2.44
N LEU A 154 0.18 0.18 2.42
CA LEU A 154 1.04 1.00 1.56
C LEU A 154 2.51 0.88 1.98
N GLY A 155 3.43 0.68 1.02
CA GLY A 155 4.82 0.37 1.28
C GLY A 155 5.06 -1.08 1.72
N TYR A 156 4.11 -2.00 1.44
CA TYR A 156 4.26 -3.43 1.73
C TYR A 156 5.49 -3.99 1.04
N ARG A 157 6.38 -4.62 1.85
CA ARG A 157 7.64 -5.20 1.36
C ARG A 157 8.52 -4.24 0.56
N LEU A 158 8.49 -2.95 0.86
CA LEU A 158 9.32 -1.96 0.16
C LEU A 158 10.80 -2.37 0.21
N GLU A 159 11.39 -2.58 -0.97
CA GLU A 159 12.71 -3.16 -1.15
C GLU A 159 13.83 -2.13 -1.03
N GLU A 160 15.05 -2.60 -0.85
CA GLU A 160 16.24 -1.77 -0.83
C GLU A 160 16.36 -0.92 -2.11
N GLY A 161 16.80 0.33 -1.96
CA GLY A 161 16.89 1.30 -3.06
C GLY A 161 15.57 1.96 -3.44
N LYS A 162 14.43 1.56 -2.86
CA LYS A 162 13.13 2.22 -3.07
C LYS A 162 12.87 3.28 -2.00
N HIS A 163 12.47 4.46 -2.44
CA HIS A 163 12.12 5.61 -1.61
C HIS A 163 10.68 6.01 -1.91
N LEU A 164 9.80 5.86 -0.94
CA LEU A 164 8.40 6.23 -1.05
C LEU A 164 8.08 7.35 -0.07
N SER A 165 7.72 8.52 -0.59
CA SER A 165 7.18 9.64 0.17
C SER A 165 5.67 9.71 0.01
N VAL A 166 4.95 9.80 1.11
CA VAL A 166 3.48 9.88 1.12
C VAL A 166 3.05 11.14 1.85
N HIS A 167 2.23 11.95 1.21
CA HIS A 167 1.62 13.14 1.79
C HIS A 167 0.17 12.86 2.16
N GLY A 168 -0.11 12.81 3.44
CA GLY A 168 -1.42 12.51 4.02
C GLY A 168 -1.40 11.30 4.96
N ASP A 169 -2.56 11.04 5.56
CA ASP A 169 -2.73 9.92 6.48
C ASP A 169 -2.87 8.59 5.73
N VAL A 170 -2.21 7.57 6.25
CA VAL A 170 -2.25 6.21 5.69
C VAL A 170 -2.97 5.24 6.63
N GLY A 171 -3.29 4.06 6.09
CA GLY A 171 -4.06 3.05 6.79
C GLY A 171 -3.24 2.13 7.70
N HIS A 172 -3.83 0.98 8.00
CA HIS A 172 -3.20 -0.08 8.79
C HIS A 172 -2.13 -0.84 8.00
N PHE A 173 -1.18 -1.46 8.71
CA PHE A 173 -0.10 -2.26 8.12
C PHE A 173 0.79 -1.49 7.13
N THR A 174 0.84 -0.17 7.25
CA THR A 174 1.75 0.66 6.44
C THR A 174 3.19 0.24 6.67
N GLY A 175 3.96 -0.01 5.60
CA GLY A 175 5.33 -0.50 5.68
C GLY A 175 5.49 -1.92 6.22
N ALA A 176 4.41 -2.72 6.27
CA ALA A 176 4.52 -4.10 6.73
C ALA A 176 5.46 -4.92 5.83
N GLY A 177 6.30 -5.75 6.46
CA GLY A 177 7.28 -6.59 5.76
C GLY A 177 8.38 -5.82 5.04
N LEU A 178 8.61 -4.53 5.33
CA LEU A 178 9.62 -3.67 4.68
C LEU A 178 11.01 -4.30 4.71
N ARG A 179 11.73 -4.27 3.56
CA ARG A 179 12.98 -5.03 3.32
C ARG A 179 14.12 -4.15 2.81
N GLY A 180 14.40 -3.05 3.47
CA GLY A 180 15.53 -2.18 3.13
C GLY A 180 15.13 -0.84 2.52
N GLY A 181 13.91 -0.67 2.07
CA GLY A 181 13.42 0.58 1.52
C GLY A 181 13.29 1.71 2.56
N TYR A 182 13.08 2.92 2.06
CA TYR A 182 12.80 4.11 2.86
C TYR A 182 11.37 4.59 2.61
N LEU A 183 10.58 4.62 3.68
CA LEU A 183 9.19 5.06 3.66
C LEU A 183 9.02 6.30 4.54
N LYS A 184 8.62 7.42 3.94
CA LYS A 184 8.32 8.67 4.64
C LYS A 184 6.83 8.98 4.54
N ILE A 185 6.20 9.22 5.69
CA ILE A 185 4.79 9.59 5.79
C ILE A 185 4.68 10.99 6.37
N ALA A 186 4.26 11.94 5.55
CA ALA A 186 3.89 13.29 5.99
C ALA A 186 2.41 13.31 6.42
N GLY A 187 2.13 12.63 7.52
CA GLY A 187 0.81 12.38 8.09
C GLY A 187 0.90 11.35 9.20
N SER A 188 -0.23 10.78 9.56
CA SER A 188 -0.36 9.73 10.59
C SER A 188 -0.57 8.34 9.98
N THR A 189 -0.26 7.30 10.74
CA THR A 189 -0.46 5.89 10.34
C THR A 189 -1.50 5.18 11.20
N GLY A 190 -2.13 4.16 10.60
CA GLY A 190 -2.98 3.23 11.33
C GLY A 190 -2.17 2.29 12.24
N SER A 191 -2.86 1.29 12.78
CA SER A 191 -2.23 0.24 13.61
C SER A 191 -1.35 -0.70 12.78
N TRP A 192 -0.44 -1.39 13.45
CA TRP A 192 0.48 -2.38 12.87
C TRP A 192 1.44 -1.80 11.83
N CYS A 193 1.76 -0.49 11.92
CA CYS A 193 2.80 0.10 11.10
C CYS A 193 4.14 -0.63 11.29
N GLY A 194 4.83 -0.97 10.19
CA GLY A 194 6.09 -1.70 10.21
C GLY A 194 6.00 -3.15 10.74
N ALA A 195 4.80 -3.76 10.69
CA ALA A 195 4.63 -5.17 11.09
C ALA A 195 5.54 -6.07 10.24
N ASP A 196 6.22 -7.04 10.88
CA ASP A 196 7.16 -7.99 10.25
C ASP A 196 8.31 -7.35 9.45
N MET A 197 8.63 -6.08 9.71
CA MET A 197 9.73 -5.36 9.06
C MET A 197 11.07 -6.05 9.37
N THR A 198 11.91 -6.23 8.36
CA THR A 198 13.24 -6.89 8.51
C THR A 198 14.41 -5.92 8.41
N SER A 199 14.27 -4.86 7.62
CA SER A 199 15.31 -3.83 7.44
C SER A 199 14.70 -2.57 6.82
N GLY A 200 15.50 -1.51 6.67
CA GLY A 200 15.08 -0.23 6.10
C GLY A 200 14.58 0.76 7.16
N ARG A 201 13.89 1.81 6.71
CA ARG A 201 13.48 2.92 7.57
C ARG A 201 12.08 3.41 7.27
N ILE A 202 11.31 3.67 8.32
CA ILE A 202 10.01 4.34 8.26
C ILE A 202 10.08 5.63 9.07
N GLU A 203 9.71 6.76 8.47
CA GLU A 203 9.56 8.06 9.13
C GLU A 203 8.12 8.53 9.05
N ILE A 204 7.55 8.92 10.19
CA ILE A 204 6.17 9.36 10.35
C ILE A 204 6.19 10.74 11.01
N THR A 205 5.58 11.75 10.37
CA THR A 205 5.53 13.10 10.94
C THR A 205 4.40 13.27 11.94
N GLY A 206 3.29 12.56 11.75
CA GLY A 206 2.15 12.51 12.65
C GLY A 206 2.24 11.37 13.68
N ASP A 207 1.10 10.86 14.06
CA ASP A 207 0.96 9.81 15.06
C ASP A 207 0.98 8.40 14.44
N ALA A 208 1.39 7.42 15.22
CA ALA A 208 1.23 6.00 14.91
C ALA A 208 0.27 5.34 15.91
N LEU A 209 -0.70 4.58 15.41
CA LEU A 209 -1.65 3.90 16.27
C LEU A 209 -1.03 2.66 16.96
N SER A 210 -1.87 1.74 17.40
CA SER A 210 -1.44 0.60 18.22
C SER A 210 -0.62 -0.43 17.46
N LYS A 211 0.21 -1.17 18.21
CA LYS A 211 1.00 -2.32 17.73
C LYS A 211 2.04 -1.97 16.65
N THR A 212 2.56 -0.74 16.69
CA THR A 212 3.68 -0.33 15.83
C THR A 212 4.87 -1.25 16.03
N GLY A 213 5.44 -1.77 14.93
CA GLY A 213 6.59 -2.67 14.90
C GLY A 213 6.33 -4.09 15.38
N VAL A 214 5.07 -4.58 15.36
CA VAL A 214 4.78 -5.97 15.75
C VAL A 214 5.53 -6.95 14.84
N LEU A 215 6.12 -7.99 15.42
CA LEU A 215 6.96 -8.99 14.74
C LEU A 215 8.19 -8.39 14.02
N MET A 216 8.54 -7.14 14.27
CA MET A 216 9.71 -6.49 13.69
C MET A 216 10.99 -7.25 14.04
N LYS A 217 11.83 -7.50 13.05
CA LYS A 217 13.10 -8.25 13.16
C LYS A 217 14.32 -7.34 12.98
N GLY A 218 14.15 -6.18 12.33
CA GLY A 218 15.22 -5.21 12.07
C GLY A 218 14.68 -3.92 11.47
N GLY A 219 15.58 -2.98 11.18
CA GLY A 219 15.24 -1.65 10.64
C GLY A 219 14.89 -0.61 11.71
N GLN A 220 14.39 0.53 11.27
CA GLN A 220 14.13 1.68 12.12
C GLN A 220 12.74 2.29 11.83
N ILE A 221 11.98 2.57 12.87
CA ILE A 221 10.73 3.35 12.80
C ILE A 221 10.89 4.60 13.66
N GLN A 222 10.76 5.76 13.04
CA GLN A 222 10.82 7.06 13.71
C GLN A 222 9.46 7.74 13.59
N VAL A 223 8.88 8.12 14.72
CA VAL A 223 7.59 8.81 14.80
C VAL A 223 7.81 10.17 15.44
N ASN A 224 7.50 11.25 14.74
CA ASN A 224 7.60 12.61 15.29
C ASN A 224 6.39 12.96 16.18
N GLY A 225 5.26 12.30 15.98
CA GLY A 225 4.09 12.35 16.84
C GLY A 225 4.13 11.32 17.96
N ARG A 226 2.97 10.92 18.44
CA ARG A 226 2.80 9.92 19.50
C ARG A 226 2.67 8.51 18.92
N ILE A 227 3.20 7.54 19.63
CA ILE A 227 2.89 6.12 19.43
C ILE A 227 1.89 5.70 20.51
N HIS A 228 0.66 5.35 20.08
CA HIS A 228 -0.36 4.94 21.04
C HIS A 228 -0.01 3.64 21.77
N GLU A 229 0.62 2.71 21.07
CA GLU A 229 1.10 1.46 21.67
C GLU A 229 2.20 0.85 20.78
N THR A 230 3.38 0.66 21.36
CA THR A 230 4.46 -0.10 20.72
C THR A 230 4.23 -1.59 20.94
N ALA A 231 4.49 -2.41 19.92
CA ALA A 231 4.36 -3.85 20.06
C ALA A 231 5.44 -4.45 20.97
N LYS A 232 5.04 -5.35 21.85
CA LYS A 232 5.95 -6.11 22.73
C LYS A 232 6.61 -7.29 21.99
N CYS A 233 5.93 -7.86 21.00
CA CYS A 233 6.39 -9.02 20.24
C CYS A 233 7.27 -8.57 19.06
N ARG A 234 8.53 -8.27 19.29
CA ARG A 234 9.56 -7.98 18.28
C ARG A 234 10.87 -8.63 18.69
N SER A 235 11.67 -9.06 17.73
CA SER A 235 12.97 -9.68 17.96
C SER A 235 14.15 -8.75 17.67
N GLY A 236 13.89 -7.60 17.04
CA GLY A 236 14.93 -6.61 16.69
C GLY A 236 14.36 -5.28 16.23
N GLY A 237 15.21 -4.45 15.68
CA GLY A 237 14.87 -3.12 15.17
C GLY A 237 14.76 -2.04 16.26
N GLN A 238 14.67 -0.80 15.80
CA GLN A 238 14.56 0.38 16.65
C GLN A 238 13.26 1.11 16.37
N ILE A 239 12.55 1.50 17.43
CA ILE A 239 11.35 2.33 17.35
C ILE A 239 11.59 3.52 18.28
N GLN A 240 11.46 4.72 17.74
CA GLN A 240 11.65 5.97 18.47
C GLN A 240 10.44 6.87 18.26
N SER A 241 9.96 7.45 19.34
CA SER A 241 8.97 8.53 19.31
C SER A 241 9.57 9.78 19.93
N ARG A 242 9.21 10.93 19.41
CA ARG A 242 9.62 12.22 20.02
C ARG A 242 8.99 12.45 21.39
N TYR A 243 7.90 11.76 21.68
CA TYR A 243 7.11 11.92 22.90
C TYR A 243 7.15 10.69 23.83
N ASP A 244 8.04 9.73 23.57
CA ASP A 244 8.35 8.68 24.53
C ASP A 244 9.21 9.31 25.65
N ILE A 245 8.56 9.59 26.78
CA ILE A 245 9.18 9.98 28.03
C ILE A 245 9.31 8.74 28.92
#